data_1a6df12c45e470745057dd3edc4cfb4d
#
_entry.id   1a6df12c45e470745057dd3edc4cfb4d
#
_cell.length_a   1.000
_cell.length_b   1.000
_cell.length_c   1.000
_cell.angle_alpha   90.00
_cell.angle_beta   90.00
_cell.angle_gamma   90.00
#
_symmetry.space_group_name_H-M   'P 1'
#
loop_
_entity.id
_entity.type
_entity.pdbx_description
1 polymer ?
#
loop_
_entity_poly.entity_id
_entity_poly.type
_entity_poly.pdbx_seq_one_letter_code
_entity_poly.pdbx_strand_id
1 'polypeptide(L)'
;VVATLAWTWFMLSQTPDVEARLHAELDAVLGGRLPTLADVPRLVYARAIIDEVLRLYPPVPFLSREAGKDEEFQGQPIPKGSVIVVAPWLLHRHKKLWEQPDHFIPERFLPGGAGAPSKFAYVPFSIGPRICAGMAFGQTESILCLAILAQSFRLRLKPGTNVQPICRMTLRPGDALPMTAEPRTVVAAAPGAAVAAFAPAC
;
A
#
# COMPACT_ATOMS: atom_id res chain seq x y z
N VAL A 1 -7.70 -0.10 -6.31
CA VAL A 1 -8.26 0.20 -4.98
C VAL A 1 -8.79 -1.05 -4.30
N VAL A 2 -9.78 -1.79 -4.85
CA VAL A 2 -10.41 -2.96 -4.18
C VAL A 2 -9.39 -4.00 -3.71
N ALA A 3 -8.48 -4.46 -4.59
CA ALA A 3 -7.45 -5.43 -4.23
C ALA A 3 -6.51 -4.87 -3.14
N THR A 4 -6.11 -3.60 -3.25
CA THR A 4 -5.26 -2.93 -2.25
C THR A 4 -5.95 -2.91 -0.88
N LEU A 5 -7.21 -2.47 -0.82
CA LEU A 5 -7.96 -2.42 0.45
C LEU A 5 -8.18 -3.82 1.05
N ALA A 6 -8.48 -4.83 0.23
CA ALA A 6 -8.62 -6.20 0.71
C ALA A 6 -7.32 -6.70 1.37
N TRP A 7 -6.16 -6.47 0.74
CA TRP A 7 -4.86 -6.79 1.34
C TRP A 7 -4.55 -5.93 2.57
N THR A 8 -4.95 -4.66 2.58
CA THR A 8 -4.78 -3.78 3.74
C THR A 8 -5.51 -4.34 4.95
N TRP A 9 -6.77 -4.72 4.79
CA TRP A 9 -7.55 -5.29 5.89
C TRP A 9 -7.01 -6.64 6.36
N PHE A 10 -6.54 -7.48 5.44
CA PHE A 10 -5.86 -8.71 5.80
C PHE A 10 -4.62 -8.41 6.65
N MET A 11 -3.74 -7.53 6.21
CA MET A 11 -2.50 -7.20 6.93
C MET A 11 -2.79 -6.58 8.30
N LEU A 12 -3.71 -5.65 8.41
CA LEU A 12 -4.12 -5.06 9.69
C LEU A 12 -4.66 -6.12 10.66
N SER A 13 -5.40 -7.10 10.16
CA SER A 13 -5.90 -8.19 11.02
C SER A 13 -4.79 -9.09 11.58
N GLN A 14 -3.60 -9.09 10.95
CA GLN A 14 -2.43 -9.88 11.36
C GLN A 14 -1.41 -9.07 12.18
N THR A 15 -1.52 -7.73 12.21
CA THR A 15 -0.54 -6.81 12.83
C THR A 15 -1.24 -5.81 13.76
N PRO A 16 -1.62 -6.23 14.99
CA PRO A 16 -2.39 -5.41 15.91
C PRO A 16 -1.70 -4.10 16.34
N ASP A 17 -0.37 -4.09 16.38
CA ASP A 17 0.46 -2.91 16.67
C ASP A 17 0.36 -1.86 15.57
N VAL A 18 0.38 -2.26 14.30
CA VAL A 18 0.17 -1.38 13.15
C VAL A 18 -1.26 -0.83 13.16
N GLU A 19 -2.25 -1.69 13.44
CA GLU A 19 -3.65 -1.27 13.56
C GLU A 19 -3.83 -0.23 14.68
N ALA A 20 -3.20 -0.44 15.83
CA ALA A 20 -3.28 0.49 16.96
C ALA A 20 -2.68 1.87 16.62
N ARG A 21 -1.55 1.91 15.89
CA ARG A 21 -0.94 3.16 15.43
C ARG A 21 -1.79 3.87 14.39
N LEU A 22 -2.40 3.13 13.46
CA LEU A 22 -3.38 3.69 12.52
C LEU A 22 -4.53 4.36 13.27
N HIS A 23 -5.10 3.67 14.25
CA HIS A 23 -6.20 4.22 15.05
C HIS A 23 -5.79 5.49 15.82
N ALA A 24 -4.59 5.51 16.38
CA ALA A 24 -4.08 6.70 17.09
C ALA A 24 -3.95 7.91 16.13
N GLU A 25 -3.46 7.70 14.91
CA GLU A 25 -3.42 8.76 13.89
C GLU A 25 -4.84 9.25 13.54
N LEU A 26 -5.77 8.33 13.27
CA LEU A 26 -7.14 8.69 12.92
C LEU A 26 -7.85 9.48 14.03
N ASP A 27 -7.67 9.07 15.27
CA ASP A 27 -8.23 9.77 16.43
C ASP A 27 -7.63 11.19 16.56
N ALA A 28 -6.32 11.33 16.41
CA ALA A 28 -5.63 12.60 16.50
C ALA A 28 -5.97 13.56 15.34
N VAL A 29 -6.08 13.04 14.11
CA VAL A 29 -6.29 13.88 12.91
C VAL A 29 -7.76 14.20 12.69
N LEU A 30 -8.64 13.20 12.92
CA LEU A 30 -10.06 13.29 12.54
C LEU A 30 -10.99 13.49 13.73
N GLY A 31 -10.65 12.94 14.91
CA GLY A 31 -11.49 13.09 16.12
C GLY A 31 -12.93 12.57 15.93
N GLY A 32 -13.13 11.57 15.09
CA GLY A 32 -14.44 10.98 14.79
C GLY A 32 -15.20 11.62 13.62
N ARG A 33 -14.76 12.74 13.08
CA ARG A 33 -15.38 13.33 11.89
C ARG A 33 -15.00 12.59 10.62
N LEU A 34 -15.81 12.69 9.57
CA LEU A 34 -15.44 12.15 8.27
C LEU A 34 -14.19 12.85 7.69
N PRO A 35 -13.25 12.11 7.08
CA PRO A 35 -12.10 12.70 6.41
C PRO A 35 -12.52 13.45 5.15
N THR A 36 -11.75 14.47 4.81
CA THR A 36 -11.85 15.23 3.55
C THR A 36 -10.53 15.11 2.77
N LEU A 37 -10.51 15.62 1.54
CA LEU A 37 -9.28 15.68 0.75
C LEU A 37 -8.17 16.49 1.44
N ALA A 38 -8.53 17.52 2.22
CA ALA A 38 -7.58 18.32 2.99
C ALA A 38 -6.87 17.55 4.11
N ASP A 39 -7.45 16.44 4.57
CA ASP A 39 -6.85 15.60 5.60
C ASP A 39 -5.82 14.61 5.06
N VAL A 40 -5.89 14.25 3.78
CA VAL A 40 -5.02 13.24 3.17
C VAL A 40 -3.52 13.50 3.41
N PRO A 41 -2.99 14.73 3.32
CA PRO A 41 -1.59 15.01 3.65
C PRO A 41 -1.23 14.79 5.12
N ARG A 42 -2.20 14.79 6.03
CA ARG A 42 -2.02 14.57 7.48
C ARG A 42 -2.13 13.11 7.89
N LEU A 43 -2.74 12.26 7.05
CA LEU A 43 -2.90 10.83 7.26
C LEU A 43 -1.65 10.09 6.78
N VAL A 44 -0.52 10.38 7.42
CA VAL A 44 0.82 9.95 7.00
C VAL A 44 1.00 8.45 7.23
N TYR A 45 0.52 7.93 8.36
CA TYR A 45 0.63 6.51 8.67
C TYR A 45 -0.33 5.66 7.85
N ALA A 46 -1.56 6.14 7.63
CA ALA A 46 -2.50 5.50 6.72
C ALA A 46 -1.93 5.39 5.29
N ARG A 47 -1.25 6.44 4.80
CA ARG A 47 -0.52 6.42 3.53
C ARG A 47 0.59 5.38 3.55
N ALA A 48 1.42 5.36 4.59
CA ALA A 48 2.53 4.41 4.73
C ALA A 48 2.04 2.95 4.72
N ILE A 49 0.89 2.66 5.36
CA ILE A 49 0.22 1.35 5.30
C ILE A 49 -0.14 1.00 3.85
N ILE A 50 -0.79 1.90 3.12
CA ILE A 50 -1.19 1.65 1.72
C ILE A 50 0.05 1.42 0.85
N ASP A 51 1.11 2.22 1.02
CA ASP A 51 2.33 2.08 0.23
C ASP A 51 3.04 0.74 0.53
N GLU A 52 3.08 0.29 1.80
CA GLU A 52 3.67 -0.99 2.16
C GLU A 52 2.81 -2.18 1.66
N VAL A 53 1.49 -2.05 1.66
CA VAL A 53 0.61 -3.04 1.02
C VAL A 53 0.85 -3.11 -0.48
N LEU A 54 0.98 -1.98 -1.16
CA LEU A 54 1.30 -1.93 -2.58
C LEU A 54 2.69 -2.52 -2.90
N ARG A 55 3.63 -2.43 -1.96
CA ARG A 55 4.93 -3.10 -2.08
C ARG A 55 4.76 -4.62 -2.00
N LEU A 56 4.12 -5.12 -0.94
CA LEU A 56 3.96 -6.56 -0.71
C LEU A 56 2.96 -7.21 -1.67
N TYR A 57 1.87 -6.53 -1.97
CA TYR A 57 0.76 -7.07 -2.77
C TYR A 57 0.38 -6.10 -3.90
N PRO A 58 1.30 -5.83 -4.86
CA PRO A 58 1.00 -4.96 -5.98
C PRO A 58 -0.18 -5.53 -6.77
N PRO A 59 -1.25 -4.75 -7.00
CA PRO A 59 -2.42 -5.22 -7.76
C PRO A 59 -2.07 -5.75 -9.14
N VAL A 60 -1.03 -5.18 -9.77
CA VAL A 60 -0.46 -5.65 -11.04
C VAL A 60 0.93 -6.23 -10.75
N PRO A 61 1.04 -7.56 -10.51
CA PRO A 61 2.29 -8.17 -10.09
C PRO A 61 3.31 -8.32 -11.23
N PHE A 62 2.86 -8.21 -12.49
CA PHE A 62 3.68 -8.31 -13.70
C PHE A 62 3.32 -7.20 -14.68
N LEU A 63 4.34 -6.52 -15.19
CA LEU A 63 4.23 -5.49 -16.23
C LEU A 63 4.89 -6.03 -17.49
N SER A 64 4.18 -6.10 -18.60
CA SER A 64 4.72 -6.58 -19.87
C SER A 64 4.87 -5.46 -20.88
N ARG A 65 5.87 -5.60 -21.74
CA ARG A 65 6.12 -4.77 -22.92
C ARG A 65 6.52 -5.67 -24.09
N GLU A 66 6.15 -5.29 -25.28
CA GLU A 66 6.59 -5.93 -26.50
C GLU A 66 7.69 -5.08 -27.15
N ALA A 67 8.76 -5.71 -27.60
CA ALA A 67 9.83 -5.05 -28.35
C ALA A 67 9.30 -4.64 -29.73
N GLY A 68 9.23 -3.32 -29.99
CA GLY A 68 8.72 -2.79 -31.28
C GLY A 68 9.70 -2.93 -32.44
N LYS A 69 10.97 -3.17 -32.16
CA LYS A 69 12.07 -3.41 -33.11
C LYS A 69 13.09 -4.35 -32.46
N ASP A 70 14.09 -4.76 -33.22
CA ASP A 70 15.24 -5.47 -32.65
C ASP A 70 15.99 -4.54 -31.71
N GLU A 71 16.28 -5.03 -30.52
CA GLU A 71 16.96 -4.32 -29.43
C GLU A 71 18.08 -5.20 -28.85
N GLU A 72 18.91 -4.62 -28.02
CA GLU A 72 19.93 -5.34 -27.25
C GLU A 72 19.88 -4.89 -25.78
N PHE A 73 20.01 -5.82 -24.85
CA PHE A 73 20.13 -5.54 -23.45
C PHE A 73 21.26 -6.36 -22.82
N GLN A 74 22.28 -5.68 -22.31
CA GLN A 74 23.48 -6.29 -21.70
C GLN A 74 24.14 -7.35 -22.60
N GLY A 75 24.27 -7.07 -23.88
CA GLY A 75 24.85 -8.01 -24.86
C GLY A 75 23.92 -9.13 -25.31
N GLN A 76 22.68 -9.18 -24.83
CA GLN A 76 21.70 -10.17 -25.26
C GLN A 76 20.75 -9.56 -26.30
N PRO A 77 20.60 -10.22 -27.49
CA PRO A 77 19.67 -9.74 -28.50
C PRO A 77 18.22 -9.92 -28.04
N ILE A 78 17.41 -8.90 -28.26
CA ILE A 78 15.96 -8.92 -28.04
C ILE A 78 15.28 -8.70 -29.39
N PRO A 79 14.87 -9.75 -30.09
CA PRO A 79 14.18 -9.61 -31.39
C PRO A 79 12.87 -8.85 -31.25
N LYS A 80 12.48 -8.17 -32.32
CA LYS A 80 11.15 -7.56 -32.46
C LYS A 80 10.05 -8.58 -32.14
N GLY A 81 9.04 -8.17 -31.38
CA GLY A 81 7.94 -9.03 -30.91
C GLY A 81 8.24 -9.78 -29.62
N SER A 82 9.49 -9.73 -29.10
CA SER A 82 9.81 -10.32 -27.80
C SER A 82 9.00 -9.66 -26.68
N VAL A 83 8.49 -10.48 -25.75
CA VAL A 83 7.80 -9.99 -24.57
C VAL A 83 8.80 -9.81 -23.42
N ILE A 84 8.94 -8.58 -22.97
CA ILE A 84 9.76 -8.20 -21.82
C ILE A 84 8.85 -8.07 -20.59
N VAL A 85 9.16 -8.77 -19.51
CA VAL A 85 8.36 -8.76 -18.27
C VAL A 85 9.17 -8.15 -17.15
N VAL A 86 8.61 -7.13 -16.51
CA VAL A 86 9.05 -6.61 -15.19
C VAL A 86 8.09 -7.13 -14.15
N ALA A 87 8.59 -7.74 -13.09
CA ALA A 87 7.78 -8.33 -12.04
C ALA A 87 7.85 -7.49 -10.74
N PRO A 88 6.96 -6.50 -10.51
CA PRO A 88 6.89 -5.77 -9.25
C PRO A 88 6.81 -6.69 -8.04
N TRP A 89 6.07 -7.79 -8.12
CA TRP A 89 5.99 -8.81 -7.06
C TRP A 89 7.37 -9.32 -6.60
N LEU A 90 8.28 -9.59 -7.52
CA LEU A 90 9.64 -10.05 -7.21
C LEU A 90 10.55 -8.88 -6.83
N LEU A 91 10.44 -7.77 -7.56
CA LEU A 91 11.27 -6.59 -7.38
C LEU A 91 11.08 -5.97 -5.98
N HIS A 92 9.83 -5.86 -5.54
CA HIS A 92 9.48 -5.29 -4.24
C HIS A 92 9.85 -6.22 -3.06
N ARG A 93 10.25 -7.48 -3.34
CA ARG A 93 10.72 -8.47 -2.35
C ARG A 93 12.18 -8.84 -2.52
N HIS A 94 12.90 -8.14 -3.38
CA HIS A 94 14.28 -8.48 -3.67
C HIS A 94 15.20 -8.15 -2.48
N LYS A 95 15.85 -9.18 -1.92
CA LYS A 95 16.67 -9.09 -0.69
C LYS A 95 17.85 -8.10 -0.76
N LYS A 96 18.38 -7.83 -1.98
CA LYS A 96 19.42 -6.81 -2.17
C LYS A 96 18.87 -5.38 -2.16
N LEU A 97 17.56 -5.20 -2.31
CA LEU A 97 16.91 -3.89 -2.38
C LEU A 97 16.13 -3.54 -1.12
N TRP A 98 15.62 -4.56 -0.42
CA TRP A 98 14.74 -4.36 0.73
C TRP A 98 15.24 -5.17 1.92
N GLU A 99 15.43 -4.50 3.03
CA GLU A 99 15.68 -5.16 4.31
C GLU A 99 14.39 -5.82 4.79
N GLN A 100 14.46 -7.04 5.33
CA GLN A 100 13.28 -7.83 5.74
C GLN A 100 12.14 -7.77 4.70
N PRO A 101 12.37 -8.20 3.44
CA PRO A 101 11.50 -7.91 2.31
C PRO A 101 10.09 -8.49 2.41
N ASP A 102 9.92 -9.56 3.20
CA ASP A 102 8.63 -10.24 3.35
C ASP A 102 7.83 -9.77 4.57
N HIS A 103 8.42 -8.87 5.41
CA HIS A 103 7.74 -8.31 6.56
C HIS A 103 6.94 -7.07 6.18
N PHE A 104 5.80 -6.91 6.86
CA PHE A 104 4.93 -5.75 6.72
C PHE A 104 5.39 -4.64 7.69
N ILE A 105 6.09 -3.65 7.17
CA ILE A 105 6.72 -2.55 7.94
C ILE A 105 6.35 -1.22 7.31
N PRO A 106 5.18 -0.64 7.62
CA PRO A 106 4.76 0.67 7.09
C PRO A 106 5.77 1.79 7.34
N GLU A 107 6.54 1.69 8.42
CA GLU A 107 7.54 2.67 8.83
C GLU A 107 8.59 2.97 7.76
N ARG A 108 8.78 2.08 6.79
CA ARG A 108 9.65 2.32 5.63
C ARG A 108 9.25 3.56 4.85
N PHE A 109 7.94 3.79 4.75
CA PHE A 109 7.34 4.87 3.94
C PHE A 109 7.00 6.13 4.76
N LEU A 110 7.37 6.17 6.04
CA LEU A 110 7.26 7.38 6.85
C LEU A 110 8.37 8.38 6.49
N PRO A 111 8.16 9.69 6.71
CA PRO A 111 9.23 10.66 6.65
C PRO A 111 10.42 10.25 7.53
N GLY A 112 11.62 10.18 6.94
CA GLY A 112 12.82 9.70 7.62
C GLY A 112 12.93 8.17 7.73
N GLY A 113 11.96 7.41 7.24
CA GLY A 113 12.05 5.95 7.12
C GLY A 113 13.06 5.53 6.02
N ALA A 114 13.35 4.22 5.97
CA ALA A 114 14.29 3.68 4.98
C ALA A 114 13.88 3.96 3.52
N GLY A 115 12.55 4.10 3.28
CA GLY A 115 12.01 4.33 1.96
C GLY A 115 12.30 3.22 0.95
N ALA A 116 12.08 3.50 -0.32
CA ALA A 116 12.55 2.66 -1.39
C ALA A 116 14.02 2.99 -1.69
N PRO A 117 14.90 1.98 -1.85
CA PRO A 117 16.34 2.20 -2.09
C PRO A 117 16.62 2.95 -3.39
N SER A 118 15.70 2.92 -4.33
CA SER A 118 15.69 3.75 -5.53
C SER A 118 14.28 3.85 -6.10
N LYS A 119 14.05 4.83 -6.99
CA LYS A 119 12.76 4.99 -7.70
C LYS A 119 12.37 3.78 -8.55
N PHE A 120 13.34 2.92 -8.89
CA PHE A 120 13.10 1.71 -9.67
C PHE A 120 12.84 0.48 -8.80
N ALA A 121 13.10 0.56 -7.51
CA ALA A 121 12.85 -0.54 -6.58
C ALA A 121 11.39 -0.62 -6.12
N TYR A 122 10.62 0.46 -6.31
CA TYR A 122 9.20 0.54 -5.93
C TYR A 122 8.38 1.10 -7.08
N VAL A 123 7.70 0.23 -7.82
CA VAL A 123 6.99 0.56 -9.07
C VAL A 123 5.57 -0.01 -9.13
N PRO A 124 4.74 0.15 -8.08
CA PRO A 124 3.40 -0.46 -8.03
C PRO A 124 2.45 0.14 -9.08
N PHE A 125 2.76 1.32 -9.59
CA PHE A 125 2.00 2.03 -10.62
C PHE A 125 2.72 2.09 -11.97
N SER A 126 3.72 1.23 -12.20
CA SER A 126 4.62 1.33 -13.34
C SER A 126 5.47 2.62 -13.30
N ILE A 127 6.22 2.88 -14.36
CA ILE A 127 7.09 4.07 -14.47
C ILE A 127 7.24 4.48 -15.93
N GLY A 128 7.70 5.72 -16.18
CA GLY A 128 7.91 6.26 -17.52
C GLY A 128 6.62 6.61 -18.25
N PRO A 129 6.61 6.60 -19.59
CA PRO A 129 5.45 7.04 -20.38
C PRO A 129 4.17 6.21 -20.18
N ARG A 130 4.28 5.05 -19.56
CA ARG A 130 3.17 4.15 -19.24
C ARG A 130 2.86 4.09 -17.74
N ILE A 131 3.22 5.11 -16.98
CA ILE A 131 2.81 5.24 -15.58
C ILE A 131 1.28 5.25 -15.48
N CYS A 132 0.75 4.69 -14.40
CA CYS A 132 -0.70 4.66 -14.16
C CYS A 132 -1.28 6.07 -14.06
N ALA A 133 -2.19 6.42 -14.96
CA ALA A 133 -2.87 7.71 -14.94
C ALA A 133 -3.73 7.92 -13.69
N GLY A 134 -4.25 6.82 -13.11
CA GLY A 134 -5.07 6.84 -11.89
C GLY A 134 -4.29 6.77 -10.58
N MET A 135 -2.96 6.90 -10.58
CA MET A 135 -2.13 6.74 -9.38
C MET A 135 -2.59 7.64 -8.21
N ALA A 136 -2.65 8.95 -8.44
CA ALA A 136 -3.05 9.90 -7.41
C ALA A 136 -4.48 9.66 -6.90
N PHE A 137 -5.41 9.39 -7.82
CA PHE A 137 -6.78 9.06 -7.48
C PHE A 137 -6.87 7.79 -6.64
N GLY A 138 -6.24 6.69 -7.10
CA GLY A 138 -6.30 5.40 -6.41
C GLY A 138 -5.64 5.42 -5.03
N GLN A 139 -4.55 6.16 -4.85
CA GLN A 139 -3.94 6.35 -3.54
C GLN A 139 -4.86 7.15 -2.60
N THR A 140 -5.38 8.29 -3.07
CA THR A 140 -6.28 9.14 -2.29
C THR A 140 -7.54 8.39 -1.87
N GLU A 141 -8.18 7.69 -2.79
CA GLU A 141 -9.36 6.87 -2.54
C GLU A 141 -9.05 5.76 -1.51
N SER A 142 -7.91 5.07 -1.65
CA SER A 142 -7.51 4.02 -0.70
C SER A 142 -7.31 4.56 0.71
N ILE A 143 -6.66 5.72 0.85
CA ILE A 143 -6.43 6.37 2.16
C ILE A 143 -7.75 6.80 2.80
N LEU A 144 -8.64 7.45 2.04
CA LEU A 144 -9.93 7.91 2.54
C LEU A 144 -10.84 6.75 2.95
N CYS A 145 -10.94 5.70 2.11
CA CYS A 145 -11.72 4.51 2.44
C CYS A 145 -11.18 3.80 3.69
N LEU A 146 -9.85 3.65 3.78
CA LEU A 146 -9.22 3.09 4.97
C LEU A 146 -9.55 3.93 6.20
N ALA A 147 -9.39 5.25 6.14
CA ALA A 147 -9.63 6.16 7.26
C ALA A 147 -11.10 6.15 7.71
N ILE A 148 -12.06 6.16 6.79
CA ILE A 148 -13.50 6.12 7.10
C ILE A 148 -13.85 4.83 7.84
N LEU A 149 -13.43 3.69 7.32
CA LEU A 149 -13.81 2.39 7.88
C LEU A 149 -13.06 2.09 9.18
N ALA A 150 -11.74 2.38 9.24
CA ALA A 150 -10.92 2.11 10.41
C ALA A 150 -11.27 3.01 11.62
N GLN A 151 -11.90 4.17 11.42
CA GLN A 151 -12.44 4.93 12.55
C GLN A 151 -13.53 4.16 13.30
N SER A 152 -14.38 3.44 12.58
CA SER A 152 -15.59 2.83 13.13
C SER A 152 -15.47 1.34 13.38
N PHE A 153 -14.54 0.66 12.71
CA PHE A 153 -14.46 -0.80 12.75
C PHE A 153 -13.02 -1.30 12.83
N ARG A 154 -12.88 -2.47 13.44
CA ARG A 154 -11.76 -3.40 13.29
C ARG A 154 -12.23 -4.60 12.49
N LEU A 155 -11.47 -5.01 11.50
CA LEU A 155 -11.79 -6.20 10.72
C LEU A 155 -10.89 -7.36 11.16
N ARG A 156 -11.53 -8.46 11.55
CA ARG A 156 -10.85 -9.69 12.00
C ARG A 156 -11.07 -10.80 10.99
N LEU A 157 -9.99 -11.40 10.53
CA LEU A 157 -10.05 -12.59 9.68
C LEU A 157 -10.77 -13.72 10.44
N LYS A 158 -11.75 -14.39 9.80
CA LYS A 158 -12.40 -15.52 10.44
C LYS A 158 -11.41 -16.65 10.68
N PRO A 159 -11.45 -17.31 11.86
CA PRO A 159 -10.57 -18.45 12.17
C PRO A 159 -10.65 -19.54 11.11
N GLY A 160 -9.51 -20.16 10.81
CA GLY A 160 -9.43 -21.23 9.81
C GLY A 160 -9.44 -20.77 8.35
N THR A 161 -9.50 -19.45 8.08
CA THR A 161 -9.39 -18.93 6.71
C THR A 161 -7.96 -19.03 6.23
N ASN A 162 -7.74 -19.77 5.13
CA ASN A 162 -6.46 -19.81 4.45
C ASN A 162 -6.45 -18.75 3.35
N VAL A 163 -5.61 -17.73 3.51
CA VAL A 163 -5.46 -16.63 2.55
C VAL A 163 -4.26 -16.89 1.66
N GLN A 164 -4.51 -17.12 0.38
CA GLN A 164 -3.48 -17.34 -0.63
C GLN A 164 -3.58 -16.27 -1.72
N PRO A 165 -2.46 -15.68 -2.15
CA PRO A 165 -2.47 -14.74 -3.27
C PRO A 165 -2.92 -15.43 -4.56
N ILE A 166 -4.00 -14.93 -5.17
CA ILE A 166 -4.49 -15.39 -6.47
C ILE A 166 -4.32 -14.24 -7.48
N CYS A 167 -3.53 -14.51 -8.53
CA CYS A 167 -3.35 -13.58 -9.64
C CYS A 167 -4.26 -14.01 -10.81
N ARG A 168 -5.24 -13.15 -11.12
CA ARG A 168 -6.01 -13.20 -12.37
C ARG A 168 -5.68 -11.93 -13.19
N MET A 169 -6.60 -10.97 -13.29
CA MET A 169 -6.25 -9.61 -13.77
C MET A 169 -5.53 -8.78 -12.70
N THR A 170 -5.87 -9.01 -11.43
CA THR A 170 -5.25 -8.37 -10.26
C THR A 170 -4.90 -9.40 -9.22
N LEU A 171 -3.91 -9.09 -8.39
CA LEU A 171 -3.50 -9.92 -7.26
C LEU A 171 -4.49 -9.72 -6.10
N ARG A 172 -5.20 -10.79 -5.70
CA ARG A 172 -6.23 -10.79 -4.66
C ARG A 172 -5.88 -11.74 -3.52
N PRO A 173 -6.41 -11.53 -2.30
CA PRO A 173 -6.23 -12.43 -1.16
C PRO A 173 -7.16 -13.66 -1.20
N GLY A 174 -7.20 -14.36 -2.34
CA GLY A 174 -8.12 -15.47 -2.58
C GLY A 174 -9.39 -15.07 -3.32
N ASP A 175 -10.32 -16.02 -3.47
CA ASP A 175 -11.64 -15.78 -4.07
C ASP A 175 -12.60 -15.11 -3.07
N ALA A 176 -12.37 -15.30 -1.77
CA ALA A 176 -13.10 -14.64 -0.69
C ALA A 176 -12.17 -14.32 0.47
N LEU A 177 -12.45 -13.21 1.15
CA LEU A 177 -11.77 -12.80 2.38
C LEU A 177 -12.83 -12.61 3.48
N PRO A 178 -13.28 -13.70 4.14
CA PRO A 178 -14.30 -13.62 5.17
C PRO A 178 -13.75 -12.95 6.42
N MET A 179 -14.32 -11.81 6.79
CA MET A 179 -13.92 -11.04 7.95
C MET A 179 -15.12 -10.70 8.82
N THR A 180 -14.90 -10.56 10.12
CA THR A 180 -15.88 -10.06 11.08
C THR A 180 -15.56 -8.60 11.37
N ALA A 181 -16.57 -7.72 11.27
CA ALA A 181 -16.45 -6.33 11.66
C ALA A 181 -16.78 -6.19 13.16
N GLU A 182 -15.80 -5.70 13.92
CA GLU A 182 -15.95 -5.35 15.33
C GLU A 182 -16.10 -3.83 15.44
N PRO A 183 -17.18 -3.30 16.05
CA PRO A 183 -17.32 -1.86 16.28
C PRO A 183 -16.14 -1.32 17.10
N ARG A 184 -15.68 -0.12 16.75
CA ARG A 184 -14.65 0.61 17.49
C ARG A 184 -15.25 1.91 18.05
N THR A 185 -15.01 2.15 19.31
CA THR A 185 -15.33 3.46 19.91
C THR A 185 -14.19 4.42 19.58
N VAL A 186 -14.53 5.52 18.92
CA VAL A 186 -13.57 6.62 18.67
C VAL A 186 -13.21 7.27 19.99
N VAL A 187 -11.93 7.40 20.27
CA VAL A 187 -11.45 8.22 21.38
C VAL A 187 -11.40 9.67 20.88
N ALA A 188 -12.32 10.51 21.35
CA ALA A 188 -12.30 11.93 21.03
C ALA A 188 -10.94 12.51 21.45
N ALA A 189 -10.25 13.18 20.54
CA ALA A 189 -9.00 13.87 20.87
C ALA A 189 -9.29 14.89 21.97
N ALA A 190 -8.51 14.87 23.04
CA ALA A 190 -8.60 15.91 24.07
C ALA A 190 -8.37 17.29 23.41
N PRO A 191 -9.22 18.28 23.67
CA PRO A 191 -9.03 19.61 23.11
C PRO A 191 -7.68 20.17 23.58
N GLY A 192 -6.70 20.31 22.66
CA GLY A 192 -5.39 20.89 22.97
C GLY A 192 -4.15 20.08 22.59
N ALA A 193 -4.25 18.86 22.10
CA ALA A 193 -3.09 18.15 21.55
C ALA A 193 -2.74 18.73 20.17
N ALA A 194 -1.90 19.76 20.14
CA ALA A 194 -1.29 20.24 18.91
C ALA A 194 -0.40 19.12 18.35
N VAL A 195 -0.81 18.55 17.23
CA VAL A 195 0.06 17.68 16.44
C VAL A 195 1.27 18.51 16.04
N ALA A 196 2.45 18.12 16.51
CA ALA A 196 3.70 18.75 16.13
C ALA A 196 3.77 18.79 14.59
N ALA A 197 3.69 19.99 14.03
CA ALA A 197 3.85 20.20 12.60
C ALA A 197 5.29 19.80 12.23
N PHE A 198 5.45 18.73 11.50
CA PHE A 198 6.72 18.43 10.84
C PHE A 198 6.96 19.54 9.81
N ALA A 199 7.84 20.46 10.14
CA ALA A 199 8.34 21.44 9.19
C ALA A 199 9.13 20.69 8.10
N PRO A 200 8.90 20.96 6.80
CA PRO A 200 9.75 20.43 5.76
C PRO A 200 11.15 21.04 5.93
N ALA A 201 12.16 20.19 6.06
CA ALA A 201 13.54 20.63 5.92
C ALA A 201 13.75 21.05 4.45
N CYS A 202 14.24 22.28 4.26
CA CYS A 202 14.68 22.80 2.98
C CYS A 202 15.82 21.98 2.38
#